data_4371791d8bae97c1dfb3f622988dd03f
#
_entry.id   4371791d8bae97c1dfb3f622988dd03f
#
_cell.length_a   1.000
_cell.length_b   1.000
_cell.length_c   1.000
_cell.angle_alpha   90.00
_cell.angle_beta   90.00
_cell.angle_gamma   90.00
#
_symmetry.space_group_name_H-M   'P 1'
#
loop_
_entity.id
_entity.type
_entity.pdbx_description
1 polymer ?
#
loop_
_entity_poly.entity_id
_entity_poly.type
_entity_poly.pdbx_seq_one_letter_code
_entity_poly.pdbx_strand_id
1 'polypeptide(L)'
;WSLTEDGSSTTETTYSTEKLTDLAIDWVDNQNKPWFLWLAYNAPHTPFHLPPSEMHSQGNLPNTTAAIASNPLPYYMAMIEAMDYQIGRLLESMTTEERENTIIIFIGDNGTPNRVAQSPYSNSTAKGSVYQGGVNTPMYISGKGVSRIGDEDALINSTDLFATIASIAEVNVTEINDSENFSPLFASANGGAREFIYAEMENGDLDEWSIRNIQYKLIERSNGEKELYDLFDDPYEATNLLLQELNSIVNLAKISLETELLVIRN
;
A
#
# COMPACT_ATOMS: atom_id res chain seq x y z
N TRP A 1 22.91 -8.80 -8.48
CA TRP A 1 21.65 -9.46 -8.17
C TRP A 1 21.25 -10.40 -9.33
N SER A 2 20.28 -11.26 -9.10
CA SER A 2 19.81 -12.20 -10.10
C SER A 2 18.53 -11.68 -10.76
N LEU A 3 18.56 -11.49 -12.07
CA LEU A 3 17.37 -11.19 -12.88
C LEU A 3 16.88 -12.49 -13.51
N THR A 4 15.60 -12.77 -13.41
CA THR A 4 14.96 -13.92 -14.07
C THR A 4 13.97 -13.42 -15.10
N GLU A 5 14.21 -13.77 -16.36
CA GLU A 5 13.34 -13.47 -17.50
C GLU A 5 12.92 -14.79 -18.14
N ASP A 6 11.64 -15.01 -18.33
CA ASP A 6 11.08 -16.24 -18.95
C ASP A 6 11.65 -17.55 -18.36
N GLY A 7 11.87 -17.56 -17.04
CA GLY A 7 12.40 -18.73 -16.33
C GLY A 7 13.93 -18.90 -16.42
N SER A 8 14.65 -18.02 -17.10
CA SER A 8 16.12 -18.01 -17.22
C SER A 8 16.72 -16.94 -16.32
N SER A 9 17.67 -17.31 -15.47
CA SER A 9 18.34 -16.39 -14.54
C SER A 9 19.71 -15.97 -15.02
N THR A 10 19.98 -14.67 -14.95
CA THR A 10 21.28 -14.05 -15.26
C THR A 10 21.75 -13.17 -14.11
N THR A 11 23.05 -12.87 -14.06
CA THR A 11 23.57 -11.87 -13.12
C THR A 11 23.43 -10.48 -13.74
N GLU A 12 22.73 -9.58 -13.02
CA GLU A 12 22.57 -8.19 -13.39
C GLU A 12 23.34 -7.29 -12.42
N THR A 13 23.94 -6.21 -12.92
CA THR A 13 24.76 -5.27 -12.15
C THR A 13 24.18 -3.87 -12.10
N THR A 14 23.26 -3.54 -13.01
CA THR A 14 22.50 -2.29 -12.98
C THR A 14 21.67 -2.23 -11.70
N TYR A 15 21.45 -1.04 -11.17
CA TYR A 15 20.57 -0.84 -10.02
C TYR A 15 19.19 -1.44 -10.31
N SER A 16 18.68 -2.26 -9.36
CA SER A 16 17.50 -3.11 -9.64
C SER A 16 16.26 -2.31 -10.03
N THR A 17 15.99 -1.21 -9.35
CA THR A 17 14.85 -0.34 -9.64
C THR A 17 14.95 0.30 -11.01
N GLU A 18 16.18 0.72 -11.41
CA GLU A 18 16.47 1.23 -12.74
C GLU A 18 16.24 0.16 -13.81
N LYS A 19 16.80 -1.04 -13.63
CA LYS A 19 16.66 -2.14 -14.59
C LYS A 19 15.19 -2.54 -14.80
N LEU A 20 14.40 -2.61 -13.71
CA LEU A 20 12.97 -2.91 -13.82
C LEU A 20 12.22 -1.81 -14.59
N THR A 21 12.61 -0.56 -14.41
CA THR A 21 12.04 0.57 -15.15
C THR A 21 12.41 0.52 -16.63
N ASP A 22 13.68 0.21 -16.95
CA ASP A 22 14.12 0.05 -18.35
C ASP A 22 13.32 -1.04 -19.06
N LEU A 23 13.11 -2.18 -18.41
CA LEU A 23 12.29 -3.27 -18.95
C LEU A 23 10.83 -2.84 -19.12
N ALA A 24 10.29 -2.04 -18.20
CA ALA A 24 8.92 -1.52 -18.29
C ALA A 24 8.78 -0.53 -19.46
N ILE A 25 9.73 0.38 -19.64
CA ILE A 25 9.77 1.34 -20.75
C ILE A 25 9.84 0.57 -22.09
N ASP A 26 10.80 -0.34 -22.22
CA ASP A 26 10.95 -1.17 -23.45
C ASP A 26 9.65 -1.94 -23.74
N TRP A 27 8.98 -2.43 -22.70
CA TRP A 27 7.74 -3.17 -22.89
C TRP A 27 6.60 -2.23 -23.32
N VAL A 28 6.43 -1.06 -22.70
CA VAL A 28 5.39 -0.07 -23.04
C VAL A 28 5.58 0.42 -24.49
N ASP A 29 6.80 0.76 -24.90
CA ASP A 29 7.15 1.26 -26.24
C ASP A 29 6.78 0.26 -27.35
N ASN A 30 6.72 -1.03 -27.03
CA ASN A 30 6.35 -2.08 -27.97
C ASN A 30 4.84 -2.41 -27.97
N GLN A 31 4.01 -1.72 -27.18
CA GLN A 31 2.56 -1.96 -27.21
C GLN A 31 1.88 -1.17 -28.31
N ASN A 32 0.98 -1.83 -29.03
CA ASN A 32 0.14 -1.21 -30.07
C ASN A 32 -1.37 -1.40 -29.83
N LYS A 33 -1.74 -1.85 -28.65
CA LYS A 33 -3.10 -2.10 -28.16
C LYS A 33 -3.21 -1.59 -26.72
N PRO A 34 -4.43 -1.40 -26.19
CA PRO A 34 -4.61 -1.16 -24.76
C PRO A 34 -3.90 -2.24 -23.92
N TRP A 35 -3.21 -1.81 -22.86
CA TRP A 35 -2.39 -2.65 -22.02
C TRP A 35 -2.66 -2.41 -20.53
N PHE A 36 -2.24 -3.39 -19.73
CA PHE A 36 -2.17 -3.33 -18.28
C PHE A 36 -0.75 -3.71 -17.86
N LEU A 37 -0.09 -2.83 -17.13
CA LEU A 37 1.23 -3.08 -16.55
C LEU A 37 1.14 -3.11 -15.03
N TRP A 38 1.58 -4.21 -14.43
CA TRP A 38 1.87 -4.29 -13.02
C TRP A 38 3.38 -4.24 -12.82
N LEU A 39 3.88 -3.08 -12.43
CA LEU A 39 5.30 -2.86 -12.13
C LEU A 39 5.53 -2.94 -10.62
N ALA A 40 5.94 -4.12 -10.14
CA ALA A 40 6.19 -4.38 -8.73
C ALA A 40 7.68 -4.11 -8.40
N TYR A 41 7.98 -2.93 -7.92
CA TYR A 41 9.32 -2.59 -7.47
C TYR A 41 9.70 -3.33 -6.17
N ASN A 42 10.96 -3.78 -6.08
CA ASN A 42 11.48 -4.34 -4.83
C ASN A 42 11.87 -3.25 -3.82
N ALA A 43 12.17 -2.04 -4.28
CA ALA A 43 12.44 -0.90 -3.41
C ALA A 43 11.15 -0.45 -2.68
N PRO A 44 11.24 -0.03 -1.42
CA PRO A 44 12.43 0.09 -0.57
C PRO A 44 12.66 -1.11 0.37
N HIS A 45 12.34 -2.34 -0.05
CA HIS A 45 12.51 -3.55 0.77
C HIS A 45 13.98 -3.82 1.13
N THR A 46 14.20 -4.48 2.26
CA THR A 46 15.53 -4.95 2.68
C THR A 46 16.11 -6.00 1.72
N PRO A 47 17.46 -6.11 1.61
CA PRO A 47 18.48 -5.36 2.35
C PRO A 47 18.56 -3.90 1.89
N PHE A 48 18.60 -2.97 2.86
CA PHE A 48 18.80 -1.56 2.51
C PHE A 48 20.16 -1.38 1.87
N HIS A 49 20.23 -0.49 0.88
CA HIS A 49 21.44 -0.21 0.12
C HIS A 49 21.42 1.24 -0.35
N LEU A 50 22.56 1.72 -0.85
CA LEU A 50 22.69 3.06 -1.39
C LEU A 50 22.41 3.04 -2.90
N PRO A 51 21.34 3.73 -3.38
CA PRO A 51 21.12 3.95 -4.80
C PRO A 51 22.19 4.85 -5.45
N PRO A 52 22.24 4.94 -6.79
CA PRO A 52 23.03 5.94 -7.49
C PRO A 52 22.77 7.36 -6.98
N SER A 53 23.81 8.15 -6.83
CA SER A 53 23.77 9.46 -6.16
C SER A 53 22.89 10.51 -6.85
N GLU A 54 22.66 10.38 -8.14
CA GLU A 54 21.77 11.22 -8.95
C GLU A 54 20.28 10.94 -8.73
N MET A 55 19.95 9.84 -8.07
CA MET A 55 18.56 9.41 -7.84
C MET A 55 18.04 9.74 -6.43
N HIS A 56 18.83 10.41 -5.60
CA HIS A 56 18.39 10.76 -4.23
C HIS A 56 19.06 12.06 -3.70
N SER A 57 18.42 12.67 -2.72
CA SER A 57 18.87 13.91 -2.07
C SER A 57 19.52 13.71 -0.70
N GLN A 58 19.75 12.47 -0.26
CA GLN A 58 20.21 12.12 1.10
C GLN A 58 21.69 12.43 1.35
N GLY A 59 22.38 13.08 0.39
CA GLY A 59 23.78 13.49 0.50
C GLY A 59 24.77 12.33 0.37
N ASN A 60 25.99 12.53 0.83
CA ASN A 60 27.08 11.56 0.75
C ASN A 60 26.98 10.52 1.86
N LEU A 61 26.27 9.42 1.63
CA LEU A 61 26.16 8.31 2.55
C LEU A 61 27.29 7.28 2.31
N PRO A 62 27.94 6.75 3.36
CA PRO A 62 28.92 5.69 3.20
C PRO A 62 28.28 4.39 2.68
N ASN A 63 28.79 3.85 1.58
CA ASN A 63 28.29 2.59 1.01
C ASN A 63 28.95 1.37 1.65
N THR A 64 28.72 1.18 2.96
CA THR A 64 29.21 0.01 3.69
C THR A 64 28.08 -0.63 4.51
N THR A 65 28.11 -1.95 4.62
CA THR A 65 27.12 -2.71 5.41
C THR A 65 27.05 -2.20 6.86
N ALA A 66 28.18 -1.82 7.47
CA ALA A 66 28.22 -1.31 8.84
C ALA A 66 27.51 0.06 8.96
N ALA A 67 27.71 0.97 8.01
CA ALA A 67 27.06 2.27 8.02
C ALA A 67 25.54 2.13 7.83
N ILE A 68 25.11 1.31 6.88
CA ILE A 68 23.69 1.00 6.62
C ILE A 68 23.06 0.37 7.87
N ALA A 69 23.72 -0.58 8.50
CA ALA A 69 23.20 -1.25 9.68
C ALA A 69 23.07 -0.32 10.91
N SER A 70 24.00 0.65 11.06
CA SER A 70 24.01 1.58 12.19
C SER A 70 22.97 2.71 12.06
N ASN A 71 22.65 3.14 10.84
CA ASN A 71 21.67 4.20 10.59
C ASN A 71 20.90 3.92 9.26
N PRO A 72 19.91 2.99 9.26
CA PRO A 72 19.25 2.54 8.05
C PRO A 72 18.30 3.56 7.41
N LEU A 73 17.75 4.51 8.18
CA LEU A 73 16.70 5.43 7.72
C LEU A 73 17.09 6.27 6.48
N PRO A 74 18.28 6.92 6.41
CA PRO A 74 18.65 7.67 5.21
C PRO A 74 18.76 6.81 3.96
N TYR A 75 19.15 5.55 4.08
CA TYR A 75 19.22 4.61 2.95
C TYR A 75 17.82 4.18 2.48
N TYR A 76 16.91 3.94 3.44
CA TYR A 76 15.51 3.68 3.12
C TYR A 76 14.87 4.87 2.38
N MET A 77 15.11 6.09 2.85
CA MET A 77 14.64 7.31 2.19
C MET A 77 15.26 7.47 0.80
N ALA A 78 16.56 7.21 0.64
CA ALA A 78 17.24 7.24 -0.66
C ALA A 78 16.63 6.23 -1.64
N MET A 79 16.28 5.02 -1.18
CA MET A 79 15.63 4.01 -2.02
C MET A 79 14.22 4.44 -2.47
N ILE A 80 13.46 5.15 -1.63
CA ILE A 80 12.15 5.72 -1.99
C ILE A 80 12.33 6.82 -3.04
N GLU A 81 13.26 7.75 -2.83
CA GLU A 81 13.55 8.82 -3.78
C GLU A 81 14.01 8.26 -5.13
N ALA A 82 14.86 7.23 -5.13
CA ALA A 82 15.30 6.56 -6.34
C ALA A 82 14.14 5.85 -7.07
N MET A 83 13.19 5.28 -6.35
CA MET A 83 11.98 4.70 -6.94
C MET A 83 11.10 5.78 -7.57
N ASP A 84 10.89 6.90 -6.89
CA ASP A 84 10.14 8.05 -7.41
C ASP A 84 10.80 8.60 -8.69
N TYR A 85 12.13 8.77 -8.68
CA TYR A 85 12.90 9.16 -9.87
C TYR A 85 12.66 8.20 -11.04
N GLN A 86 12.66 6.90 -10.78
CA GLN A 86 12.45 5.89 -11.83
C GLN A 86 11.00 5.84 -12.33
N ILE A 87 10.03 6.06 -11.47
CA ILE A 87 8.62 6.25 -11.88
C ILE A 87 8.52 7.48 -12.79
N GLY A 88 9.17 8.59 -12.44
CA GLY A 88 9.26 9.78 -13.30
C GLY A 88 9.78 9.45 -14.69
N ARG A 89 10.88 8.69 -14.81
CA ARG A 89 11.45 8.24 -16.10
C ARG A 89 10.44 7.44 -16.94
N LEU A 90 9.74 6.48 -16.32
CA LEU A 90 8.70 5.71 -17.00
C LEU A 90 7.58 6.63 -17.53
N LEU A 91 7.13 7.55 -16.72
CA LEU A 91 6.07 8.47 -17.11
C LEU A 91 6.50 9.49 -18.17
N GLU A 92 7.76 9.89 -18.20
CA GLU A 92 8.36 10.78 -19.21
C GLU A 92 8.63 10.07 -20.55
N SER A 93 8.80 8.75 -20.54
CA SER A 93 8.98 7.97 -21.78
C SER A 93 7.70 7.88 -22.60
N MET A 94 6.53 7.98 -21.97
CA MET A 94 5.25 7.93 -22.66
C MET A 94 5.01 9.18 -23.51
N THR A 95 4.43 9.01 -24.69
CA THR A 95 3.93 10.12 -25.49
C THR A 95 2.81 10.87 -24.75
N THR A 96 2.55 12.11 -25.12
CA THR A 96 1.45 12.90 -24.52
C THR A 96 0.10 12.18 -24.65
N GLU A 97 -0.18 11.58 -25.82
CA GLU A 97 -1.42 10.84 -26.08
C GLU A 97 -1.53 9.60 -25.18
N GLU A 98 -0.47 8.82 -25.03
CA GLU A 98 -0.45 7.68 -24.13
C GLU A 98 -0.65 8.10 -22.68
N ARG A 99 0.05 9.14 -22.24
CA ARG A 99 -0.05 9.67 -20.89
C ARG A 99 -1.47 10.12 -20.53
N GLU A 100 -2.11 10.87 -21.45
CA GLU A 100 -3.49 11.35 -21.28
C GLU A 100 -4.52 10.21 -21.33
N ASN A 101 -4.17 9.08 -21.95
CA ASN A 101 -5.05 7.91 -22.07
C ASN A 101 -4.75 6.82 -21.02
N THR A 102 -3.81 7.05 -20.10
CA THR A 102 -3.39 6.09 -19.07
C THR A 102 -3.93 6.46 -17.69
N ILE A 103 -4.42 5.47 -16.95
CA ILE A 103 -4.72 5.58 -15.53
C ILE A 103 -3.51 5.02 -14.78
N ILE A 104 -3.00 5.78 -13.83
CA ILE A 104 -1.85 5.43 -13.00
C ILE A 104 -2.33 5.23 -11.58
N ILE A 105 -2.06 4.06 -11.02
CA ILE A 105 -2.34 3.72 -9.62
C ILE A 105 -1.01 3.34 -8.95
N PHE A 106 -0.56 4.16 -8.02
CA PHE A 106 0.54 3.82 -7.13
C PHE A 106 -0.02 3.34 -5.81
N ILE A 107 0.51 2.24 -5.29
CA ILE A 107 0.09 1.68 -4.00
C ILE A 107 1.31 1.11 -3.25
N GLY A 108 1.38 1.34 -1.94
CA GLY A 108 2.25 0.57 -1.05
C GLY A 108 1.65 -0.82 -0.77
N ASP A 109 2.47 -1.84 -0.74
CA ASP A 109 2.05 -3.23 -0.48
C ASP A 109 1.78 -3.50 1.01
N ASN A 110 2.53 -2.84 1.88
CA ASN A 110 2.45 -2.94 3.34
C ASN A 110 3.10 -1.74 4.04
N GLY A 111 2.98 -1.69 5.35
CA GLY A 111 3.56 -0.64 6.17
C GLY A 111 5.09 -0.62 6.22
N THR A 112 5.62 0.44 6.83
CA THR A 112 7.06 0.71 6.95
C THR A 112 7.79 -0.37 7.74
N PRO A 113 8.96 -0.85 7.27
CA PRO A 113 9.77 -1.82 8.01
C PRO A 113 10.15 -1.32 9.41
N ASN A 114 10.05 -2.20 10.41
CA ASN A 114 10.25 -1.86 11.84
C ASN A 114 11.57 -1.14 12.13
N ARG A 115 12.66 -1.46 11.40
CA ARG A 115 13.97 -0.83 11.58
C ARG A 115 14.05 0.65 11.22
N VAL A 116 13.08 1.14 10.46
CA VAL A 116 13.00 2.52 9.97
C VAL A 116 11.65 3.17 10.29
N ALA A 117 10.82 2.49 11.09
CA ALA A 117 9.59 3.07 11.60
C ALA A 117 9.90 4.28 12.49
N GLN A 118 9.12 5.35 12.34
CA GLN A 118 9.30 6.59 13.07
C GLN A 118 8.08 6.87 13.94
N SER A 119 8.29 7.59 15.05
CA SER A 119 7.19 8.07 15.90
C SER A 119 6.12 8.79 15.03
N PRO A 120 4.81 8.55 15.30
CA PRO A 120 4.28 7.86 16.48
C PRO A 120 4.25 6.32 16.38
N TYR A 121 4.53 5.74 15.23
CA TYR A 121 4.57 4.28 15.07
C TYR A 121 5.78 3.66 15.79
N SER A 122 5.61 2.40 16.18
CA SER A 122 6.64 1.59 16.84
C SER A 122 6.88 0.29 16.08
N ASN A 123 7.82 -0.53 16.53
CA ASN A 123 8.07 -1.83 15.95
C ASN A 123 6.87 -2.79 16.02
N SER A 124 5.95 -2.58 16.98
CA SER A 124 4.76 -3.42 17.13
C SER A 124 3.54 -2.90 16.37
N THR A 125 3.59 -1.68 15.83
CA THR A 125 2.46 -1.04 15.13
C THR A 125 2.77 -0.64 13.68
N ALA A 126 3.92 -1.09 13.15
CA ALA A 126 4.37 -0.89 11.78
C ALA A 126 4.21 -2.17 10.94
N LYS A 127 5.02 -2.39 9.91
CA LYS A 127 4.98 -3.58 9.05
C LYS A 127 4.92 -4.88 9.86
N GLY A 128 4.03 -5.78 9.48
CA GLY A 128 3.80 -7.04 10.19
C GLY A 128 2.87 -6.88 11.38
N SER A 129 1.94 -5.92 11.32
CA SER A 129 0.88 -5.74 12.30
C SER A 129 -0.44 -5.38 11.60
N VAL A 130 -1.55 -5.58 12.29
CA VAL A 130 -2.88 -5.15 11.82
C VAL A 130 -3.22 -3.71 12.21
N TYR A 131 -2.31 -2.99 12.87
CA TYR A 131 -2.44 -1.56 13.17
C TYR A 131 -2.34 -0.69 11.92
N GLN A 132 -2.77 0.58 12.01
CA GLN A 132 -2.72 1.52 10.87
C GLN A 132 -1.32 1.62 10.26
N GLY A 133 -0.26 1.61 11.06
CA GLY A 133 1.12 1.64 10.55
C GLY A 133 1.55 0.39 9.77
N GLY A 134 0.81 -0.71 9.90
CA GLY A 134 1.04 -1.96 9.16
C GLY A 134 0.18 -2.09 7.90
N VAL A 135 -1.06 -1.58 7.92
CA VAL A 135 -2.06 -1.86 6.88
C VAL A 135 -2.57 -0.62 6.14
N ASN A 136 -2.45 0.59 6.69
CA ASN A 136 -2.85 1.81 6.02
C ASN A 136 -1.72 2.33 5.13
N THR A 137 -1.64 1.79 3.92
CA THR A 137 -0.60 2.10 2.94
C THR A 137 -1.01 3.27 2.04
N PRO A 138 -0.04 4.05 1.52
CA PRO A 138 -0.35 5.13 0.59
C PRO A 138 -0.90 4.58 -0.73
N MET A 139 -1.92 5.27 -1.27
CA MET A 139 -2.41 5.07 -2.62
C MET A 139 -2.56 6.42 -3.32
N TYR A 140 -2.04 6.52 -4.55
CA TYR A 140 -2.19 7.72 -5.39
C TYR A 140 -2.74 7.30 -6.74
N ILE A 141 -3.75 8.04 -7.23
CA ILE A 141 -4.41 7.75 -8.50
C ILE A 141 -4.41 9.00 -9.35
N SER A 142 -4.03 8.87 -10.60
CA SER A 142 -4.02 9.98 -11.56
C SER A 142 -4.25 9.49 -12.99
N GLY A 143 -4.48 10.42 -13.92
CA GLY A 143 -4.59 10.13 -15.34
C GLY A 143 -6.00 10.15 -15.87
N LYS A 144 -6.28 9.32 -16.87
CA LYS A 144 -7.55 9.32 -17.62
C LYS A 144 -8.76 9.14 -16.70
N GLY A 145 -9.70 10.08 -16.78
CA GLY A 145 -10.96 10.01 -16.02
C GLY A 145 -10.84 10.43 -14.55
N VAL A 146 -9.64 10.70 -14.07
CA VAL A 146 -9.42 11.21 -12.70
C VAL A 146 -9.54 12.73 -12.73
N SER A 147 -10.69 13.25 -12.32
CA SER A 147 -10.99 14.69 -12.34
C SER A 147 -10.98 15.32 -10.95
N ARG A 148 -10.98 14.52 -9.90
CA ARG A 148 -10.87 15.00 -8.52
C ARG A 148 -9.40 15.19 -8.13
N ILE A 149 -9.16 16.24 -7.32
CA ILE A 149 -7.85 16.54 -6.75
C ILE A 149 -8.03 16.69 -5.23
N GLY A 150 -7.21 16.03 -4.45
CA GLY A 150 -7.21 16.06 -2.99
C GLY A 150 -7.33 14.68 -2.38
N ASP A 151 -7.48 14.64 -1.06
CA ASP A 151 -7.57 13.42 -0.30
C ASP A 151 -8.94 12.76 -0.48
N GLU A 152 -8.97 11.43 -0.34
CA GLU A 152 -10.17 10.59 -0.38
C GLU A 152 -10.21 9.73 0.89
N ASP A 153 -11.31 9.87 1.65
CA ASP A 153 -11.50 9.16 2.92
C ASP A 153 -12.31 7.87 2.78
N ALA A 154 -12.82 7.56 1.58
CA ALA A 154 -13.57 6.32 1.35
C ALA A 154 -12.71 5.10 1.66
N LEU A 155 -13.35 4.09 2.26
CA LEU A 155 -12.69 2.83 2.55
C LEU A 155 -12.41 2.05 1.28
N ILE A 156 -11.14 1.70 1.06
CA ILE A 156 -10.65 0.90 -0.07
C ILE A 156 -9.77 -0.22 0.48
N ASN A 157 -9.99 -1.44 0.03
CA ASN A 157 -9.11 -2.57 0.28
C ASN A 157 -8.27 -2.87 -0.98
N SER A 158 -7.08 -3.43 -0.83
CA SER A 158 -6.24 -3.84 -1.97
C SER A 158 -6.92 -4.87 -2.89
N THR A 159 -7.85 -5.68 -2.36
CA THR A 159 -8.70 -6.60 -3.14
C THR A 159 -9.58 -5.87 -4.15
N ASP A 160 -9.93 -4.60 -3.90
CA ASP A 160 -10.80 -3.78 -4.73
C ASP A 160 -10.14 -3.38 -6.07
N LEU A 161 -8.82 -3.51 -6.18
CA LEU A 161 -8.10 -3.32 -7.43
C LEU A 161 -8.61 -4.28 -8.52
N PHE A 162 -9.00 -5.51 -8.18
CA PHE A 162 -9.48 -6.48 -9.17
C PHE A 162 -10.75 -6.00 -9.87
N ALA A 163 -11.81 -5.67 -9.14
CA ALA A 163 -13.06 -5.18 -9.72
C ALA A 163 -12.88 -3.83 -10.41
N THR A 164 -12.03 -2.96 -9.86
CA THR A 164 -11.73 -1.65 -10.42
C THR A 164 -11.01 -1.76 -11.76
N ILE A 165 -9.96 -2.57 -11.86
CA ILE A 165 -9.22 -2.79 -13.10
C ILE A 165 -10.11 -3.47 -14.16
N ALA A 166 -10.91 -4.46 -13.77
CA ALA A 166 -11.86 -5.11 -14.66
C ALA A 166 -12.89 -4.10 -15.23
N SER A 167 -13.40 -3.21 -14.39
CA SER A 167 -14.32 -2.14 -14.81
C SER A 167 -13.65 -1.15 -15.77
N ILE A 168 -12.42 -0.71 -15.49
CA ILE A 168 -11.65 0.18 -16.35
C ILE A 168 -11.39 -0.47 -17.73
N ALA A 169 -11.09 -1.75 -17.74
CA ALA A 169 -10.83 -2.53 -18.94
C ALA A 169 -12.12 -2.95 -19.69
N GLU A 170 -13.29 -2.59 -19.18
CA GLU A 170 -14.61 -2.99 -19.71
C GLU A 170 -14.76 -4.51 -19.84
N VAL A 171 -14.11 -5.26 -18.94
CA VAL A 171 -14.18 -6.73 -18.89
C VAL A 171 -15.32 -7.15 -17.97
N ASN A 172 -16.22 -7.96 -18.50
CA ASN A 172 -17.27 -8.57 -17.70
C ASN A 172 -16.71 -9.78 -16.95
N VAL A 173 -16.57 -9.65 -15.62
CA VAL A 173 -16.17 -10.75 -14.73
C VAL A 173 -17.39 -11.28 -13.99
N THR A 174 -17.52 -12.59 -13.93
CA THR A 174 -18.70 -13.25 -13.34
C THR A 174 -18.53 -13.53 -11.84
N GLU A 175 -17.30 -13.51 -11.35
CA GLU A 175 -16.96 -13.74 -9.96
C GLU A 175 -15.89 -12.75 -9.52
N ILE A 176 -16.26 -11.85 -8.64
CA ILE A 176 -15.40 -10.78 -8.11
C ILE A 176 -15.19 -10.93 -6.59
N ASN A 177 -15.77 -11.99 -5.98
CA ASN A 177 -15.77 -12.25 -4.54
C ASN A 177 -16.18 -11.00 -3.75
N ASP A 178 -15.33 -10.57 -2.82
CA ASP A 178 -15.51 -9.37 -1.97
C ASP A 178 -14.85 -8.10 -2.54
N SER A 179 -14.38 -8.14 -3.79
CA SER A 179 -13.77 -6.98 -4.47
C SER A 179 -14.85 -5.97 -4.88
N GLU A 180 -14.65 -4.70 -4.55
CA GLU A 180 -15.55 -3.61 -4.91
C GLU A 180 -14.89 -2.61 -5.87
N ASN A 181 -15.65 -2.18 -6.90
CA ASN A 181 -15.14 -1.21 -7.86
C ASN A 181 -15.15 0.22 -7.26
N PHE A 182 -13.99 0.82 -7.07
CA PHE A 182 -13.86 2.19 -6.60
C PHE A 182 -13.58 3.22 -7.70
N SER A 183 -13.60 2.84 -8.99
CA SER A 183 -13.40 3.78 -10.09
C SER A 183 -14.39 4.98 -10.10
N PRO A 184 -15.62 4.89 -9.57
CA PRO A 184 -16.49 6.06 -9.43
C PRO A 184 -15.89 7.18 -8.58
N LEU A 185 -14.99 6.88 -7.64
CA LEU A 185 -14.26 7.87 -6.82
C LEU A 185 -13.32 8.76 -7.64
N PHE A 186 -12.94 8.38 -8.85
CA PHE A 186 -12.07 9.18 -9.71
C PHE A 186 -12.70 10.53 -10.11
N ALA A 187 -14.03 10.58 -10.14
CA ALA A 187 -14.78 11.77 -10.53
C ALA A 187 -15.75 12.29 -9.45
N SER A 188 -16.12 11.48 -8.47
CA SER A 188 -17.13 11.83 -7.46
C SER A 188 -16.76 11.36 -6.07
N ALA A 189 -16.90 12.22 -5.06
CA ALA A 189 -16.68 11.87 -3.65
C ALA A 189 -17.68 10.84 -3.10
N ASN A 190 -18.78 10.57 -3.79
CA ASN A 190 -19.85 9.68 -3.32
C ASN A 190 -19.83 8.31 -4.04
N GLY A 191 -18.70 7.94 -4.60
CA GLY A 191 -18.56 6.71 -5.38
C GLY A 191 -18.11 5.47 -4.59
N GLY A 192 -17.76 5.61 -3.32
CA GLY A 192 -17.32 4.49 -2.46
C GLY A 192 -18.52 3.77 -1.84
N ALA A 193 -18.49 2.45 -1.86
CA ALA A 193 -19.56 1.60 -1.34
C ALA A 193 -19.16 0.80 -0.09
N ARG A 194 -17.86 0.60 0.12
CA ARG A 194 -17.35 -0.25 1.21
C ARG A 194 -17.61 0.37 2.59
N GLU A 195 -18.29 -0.37 3.45
CA GLU A 195 -18.58 0.05 4.83
C GLU A 195 -17.54 -0.41 5.83
N PHE A 196 -16.88 -1.56 5.55
CA PHE A 196 -15.89 -2.17 6.43
C PHE A 196 -14.65 -2.58 5.67
N ILE A 197 -13.48 -2.50 6.34
CA ILE A 197 -12.22 -3.10 5.88
C ILE A 197 -11.80 -4.13 6.91
N TYR A 198 -11.45 -5.31 6.42
CA TYR A 198 -10.87 -6.41 7.18
C TYR A 198 -9.41 -6.59 6.82
N ALA A 199 -8.59 -6.90 7.82
CA ALA A 199 -7.23 -7.37 7.64
C ALA A 199 -6.89 -8.40 8.71
N GLU A 200 -6.10 -9.40 8.35
CA GLU A 200 -5.63 -10.43 9.25
C GLU A 200 -4.13 -10.66 9.13
N MET A 201 -3.56 -11.16 10.21
CA MET A 201 -2.17 -11.57 10.25
C MET A 201 -2.05 -12.87 11.06
N GLU A 202 -1.49 -13.88 10.44
CA GLU A 202 -1.06 -15.10 11.11
C GLU A 202 0.37 -14.90 11.64
N ASN A 203 0.55 -15.02 12.94
CA ASN A 203 1.82 -14.75 13.63
C ASN A 203 2.27 -15.95 14.47
N GLY A 204 2.16 -17.14 13.90
CA GLY A 204 2.63 -18.41 14.49
C GLY A 204 1.98 -18.79 15.81
N ASP A 205 2.12 -17.97 16.84
CA ASP A 205 1.58 -18.22 18.19
C ASP A 205 0.32 -17.41 18.50
N LEU A 206 0.07 -16.32 17.77
CA LEU A 206 -1.03 -15.38 18.03
C LEU A 206 -1.54 -14.77 16.74
N ASP A 207 -2.69 -15.24 16.28
CA ASP A 207 -3.36 -14.65 15.13
C ASP A 207 -4.07 -13.36 15.54
N GLU A 208 -4.03 -12.36 14.67
CA GLU A 208 -4.65 -11.07 14.86
C GLU A 208 -5.59 -10.76 13.69
N TRP A 209 -6.73 -10.21 14.02
CA TRP A 209 -7.74 -9.76 13.06
C TRP A 209 -8.10 -8.31 13.37
N SER A 210 -8.23 -7.50 12.34
CA SER A 210 -8.76 -6.16 12.49
C SER A 210 -9.95 -5.95 11.56
N ILE A 211 -10.93 -5.23 12.05
CA ILE A 211 -12.04 -4.71 11.25
C ILE A 211 -12.25 -3.25 11.59
N ARG A 212 -12.47 -2.43 10.57
CA ARG A 212 -12.78 -1.01 10.76
C ARG A 212 -13.93 -0.56 9.87
N ASN A 213 -14.69 0.42 10.37
CA ASN A 213 -15.47 1.32 9.53
C ASN A 213 -14.69 2.63 9.32
N ILE A 214 -15.35 3.68 8.84
CA ILE A 214 -14.69 4.96 8.58
C ILE A 214 -14.06 5.57 9.84
N GLN A 215 -14.64 5.37 11.02
CA GLN A 215 -14.22 6.01 12.26
C GLN A 215 -13.58 5.04 13.25
N TYR A 216 -14.19 3.87 13.49
CA TYR A 216 -13.76 2.96 14.55
C TYR A 216 -13.05 1.73 13.99
N LYS A 217 -12.08 1.24 14.76
CA LYS A 217 -11.36 0.01 14.45
C LYS A 217 -11.29 -0.90 15.66
N LEU A 218 -11.66 -2.16 15.46
CA LEU A 218 -11.54 -3.24 16.41
C LEU A 218 -10.40 -4.16 15.99
N ILE A 219 -9.54 -4.51 16.94
CA ILE A 219 -8.54 -5.57 16.80
C ILE A 219 -8.94 -6.68 17.76
N GLU A 220 -8.92 -7.92 17.29
CA GLU A 220 -9.16 -9.13 18.08
C GLU A 220 -8.00 -10.11 17.87
N ARG A 221 -7.61 -10.82 18.94
CA ARG A 221 -6.54 -11.82 18.91
C ARG A 221 -7.05 -13.20 19.26
N SER A 222 -6.34 -14.24 18.81
CA SER A 222 -6.72 -15.64 19.06
C SER A 222 -6.74 -16.03 20.54
N ASN A 223 -6.06 -15.26 21.41
CA ASN A 223 -6.12 -15.41 22.87
C ASN A 223 -7.34 -14.74 23.52
N GLY A 224 -8.20 -14.07 22.72
CA GLY A 224 -9.40 -13.36 23.17
C GLY A 224 -9.16 -11.90 23.59
N GLU A 225 -7.94 -11.39 23.53
CA GLU A 225 -7.67 -9.95 23.75
C GLU A 225 -8.28 -9.12 22.63
N LYS A 226 -8.79 -7.94 23.04
CA LYS A 226 -9.42 -6.98 22.11
C LYS A 226 -8.92 -5.57 22.37
N GLU A 227 -8.87 -4.79 21.30
CA GLU A 227 -8.60 -3.36 21.34
C GLU A 227 -9.59 -2.62 20.44
N LEU A 228 -9.99 -1.42 20.85
CA LEU A 228 -10.91 -0.56 20.09
C LEU A 228 -10.34 0.84 20.01
N TYR A 229 -10.34 1.43 18.83
CA TYR A 229 -9.79 2.76 18.56
C TYR A 229 -10.79 3.65 17.83
N ASP A 230 -10.76 4.96 18.12
CA ASP A 230 -11.45 6.00 17.35
C ASP A 230 -10.40 6.66 16.43
N LEU A 231 -10.40 6.31 15.17
CA LEU A 231 -9.38 6.78 14.22
C LEU A 231 -9.53 8.25 13.79
N PHE A 232 -10.65 8.90 14.15
CA PHE A 232 -10.80 10.34 13.92
C PHE A 232 -10.05 11.15 14.97
N ASP A 233 -10.13 10.73 16.24
CA ASP A 233 -9.49 11.41 17.36
C ASP A 233 -8.09 10.85 17.64
N ASP A 234 -7.85 9.58 17.30
CA ASP A 234 -6.61 8.84 17.54
C ASP A 234 -6.20 8.01 16.31
N PRO A 235 -5.75 8.66 15.21
CA PRO A 235 -5.38 7.98 13.97
C PRO A 235 -4.17 7.06 14.10
N TYR A 236 -3.47 7.12 15.23
CA TYR A 236 -2.26 6.34 15.52
C TYR A 236 -2.47 5.21 16.52
N GLU A 237 -3.72 5.00 16.95
CA GLU A 237 -4.11 3.87 17.81
C GLU A 237 -3.33 3.84 19.15
N ALA A 238 -3.15 5.02 19.77
CA ALA A 238 -2.42 5.16 21.03
C ALA A 238 -3.28 4.83 22.25
N THR A 239 -4.62 4.95 22.16
CA THR A 239 -5.55 4.86 23.27
C THR A 239 -6.60 3.78 23.04
N ASN A 240 -6.43 2.60 23.65
CA ASN A 240 -7.44 1.55 23.61
C ASN A 240 -8.68 1.95 24.44
N LEU A 241 -9.80 2.19 23.77
CA LEU A 241 -11.06 2.61 24.37
C LEU A 241 -11.67 1.54 25.30
N LEU A 242 -11.32 0.26 25.14
CA LEU A 242 -11.82 -0.83 26.00
C LEU A 242 -11.27 -0.78 27.43
N LEU A 243 -10.27 0.05 27.68
CA LEU A 243 -9.71 0.25 29.04
C LEU A 243 -10.50 1.25 29.87
N GLN A 244 -11.58 1.82 29.33
CA GLN A 244 -12.44 2.79 30.01
C GLN A 244 -13.92 2.47 29.79
N GLU A 245 -14.82 3.19 30.49
CA GLU A 245 -16.26 3.04 30.29
C GLU A 245 -16.66 3.61 28.91
N LEU A 246 -17.31 2.78 28.11
CA LEU A 246 -17.76 3.17 26.77
C LEU A 246 -19.10 3.92 26.86
N ASN A 247 -19.18 5.04 26.16
CA ASN A 247 -20.48 5.67 25.91
C ASN A 247 -21.31 4.83 24.92
N SER A 248 -22.60 5.17 24.79
CA SER A 248 -23.55 4.40 23.96
C SER A 248 -23.18 4.35 22.48
N ILE A 249 -22.58 5.42 21.92
CA ILE A 249 -22.20 5.49 20.50
C ILE A 249 -21.03 4.54 20.23
N VAL A 250 -19.98 4.63 21.02
CA VAL A 250 -18.79 3.76 20.91
C VAL A 250 -19.16 2.29 21.12
N ASN A 251 -20.07 2.02 22.07
CA ASN A 251 -20.53 0.65 22.31
C ASN A 251 -21.33 0.07 21.13
N LEU A 252 -22.17 0.88 20.47
CA LEU A 252 -22.87 0.47 19.26
C LEU A 252 -21.90 0.23 18.10
N ALA A 253 -20.90 1.07 17.91
CA ALA A 253 -19.87 0.88 16.91
C ALA A 253 -19.09 -0.43 17.15
N LYS A 254 -18.69 -0.70 18.40
CA LYS A 254 -18.06 -1.96 18.81
C LYS A 254 -18.90 -3.18 18.42
N ILE A 255 -20.19 -3.17 18.78
CA ILE A 255 -21.11 -4.27 18.46
C ILE A 255 -21.22 -4.48 16.95
N SER A 256 -21.31 -3.41 16.17
CA SER A 256 -21.35 -3.47 14.71
C SER A 256 -20.09 -4.13 14.15
N LEU A 257 -18.90 -3.70 14.59
CA LEU A 257 -17.62 -4.26 14.16
C LEU A 257 -17.47 -5.74 14.56
N GLU A 258 -17.84 -6.10 15.79
CA GLU A 258 -17.83 -7.51 16.25
C GLU A 258 -18.77 -8.39 15.42
N THR A 259 -19.93 -7.88 15.05
CA THR A 259 -20.91 -8.59 14.24
C THR A 259 -20.36 -8.85 12.84
N GLU A 260 -19.81 -7.83 12.20
CA GLU A 260 -19.24 -7.96 10.85
C GLU A 260 -18.01 -8.85 10.84
N LEU A 261 -17.13 -8.74 11.85
CA LEU A 261 -15.98 -9.63 12.00
C LEU A 261 -16.39 -11.11 12.06
N LEU A 262 -17.47 -11.42 12.74
CA LEU A 262 -18.00 -12.78 12.80
C LEU A 262 -18.57 -13.23 11.45
N VAL A 263 -19.17 -12.34 10.67
CA VAL A 263 -19.70 -12.66 9.33
C VAL A 263 -18.56 -13.00 8.37
N ILE A 264 -17.49 -12.19 8.39
CA ILE A 264 -16.34 -12.38 7.47
C ILE A 264 -15.58 -13.67 7.79
N ARG A 265 -15.49 -14.07 9.07
CA ARG A 265 -14.67 -15.20 9.52
C ARG A 265 -15.42 -16.56 9.56
N ASN A 266 -16.72 -16.63 9.29
CA ASN A 266 -17.51 -17.86 9.22
C ASN A 266 -17.84 -18.26 7.78
#